data_f148a75c713aa7dce08742450eda3efb
#
_entry.id   f148a75c713aa7dce08742450eda3efb
#
_cell.length_a   1.000
_cell.length_b   1.000
_cell.length_c   1.000
_cell.angle_alpha   90.00
_cell.angle_beta   90.00
_cell.angle_gamma   90.00
#
_symmetry.space_group_name_H-M   'P 1'
#
loop_
_entity.id
_entity.type
_entity.pdbx_description
1 polymer ?
#
loop_
_entity_poly.entity_id
_entity_poly.type
_entity_poly.pdbx_seq_one_letter_code
_entity_poly.pdbx_strand_id
1 'polypeptide(L)'
;TQPAGVFLGQHDRQYLRHQGPEHVLTFAPTRSGKGVGLVVPTLLSWPASAVIHDIKGEDWQITAGWRSRFSHCLLFNPTDAKSAAYNPLLEVRRGAHEVRDVQNIADILVDPEGALEKRNHWEKTSHALLVGAILHVLYAGEDKTLRGVANFLSDPASPFELTLHRMMTTPHLVNEGGGGPHPVVASAAREVLNKSDNERSGVLSTAMSFLGLYRDPTVAEVTSRCDWRIADLIAAEHPVSLYLVVPPSDISRTKPLIRLILNQIGRRLTESLDGSDGIERRHKL
;
A
#
# COMPACT_ATOMS: atom_id res chain seq x y z
N THR A 1 -15.12 21.55 23.78
CA THR A 1 -14.32 20.90 22.71
C THR A 1 -12.87 21.32 22.86
N GLN A 2 -11.96 20.39 23.07
CA GLN A 2 -10.53 20.68 23.04
C GLN A 2 -10.16 21.18 21.64
N PRO A 3 -9.34 22.24 21.51
CA PRO A 3 -8.93 22.72 20.20
C PRO A 3 -8.16 21.61 19.45
N ALA A 4 -8.63 21.27 18.24
CA ALA A 4 -7.91 20.38 17.35
C ALA A 4 -6.57 20.99 16.93
N GLY A 5 -5.57 20.17 16.61
CA GLY A 5 -4.29 20.65 16.09
C GLY A 5 -3.11 19.83 16.61
N VAL A 6 -2.00 19.89 15.86
CA VAL A 6 -0.74 19.27 16.26
C VAL A 6 -0.21 19.98 17.51
N PHE A 7 0.05 19.23 18.56
CA PHE A 7 0.61 19.77 19.79
C PHE A 7 2.07 20.17 19.57
N LEU A 8 2.43 21.41 19.88
CA LEU A 8 3.79 21.94 19.71
C LEU A 8 4.53 22.13 21.02
N GLY A 9 3.80 22.24 22.13
CA GLY A 9 4.41 22.48 23.44
C GLY A 9 3.50 23.25 24.39
N GLN A 10 4.12 23.82 25.43
CA GLN A 10 3.45 24.65 26.42
C GLN A 10 4.25 25.93 26.68
N HIS A 11 3.56 27.07 26.74
CA HIS A 11 4.12 28.38 27.15
C HIS A 11 3.15 29.03 28.12
N ASP A 12 3.65 29.52 29.25
CA ASP A 12 2.85 30.16 30.29
C ASP A 12 1.57 29.41 30.70
N ARG A 13 1.69 28.08 30.86
CA ARG A 13 0.59 27.14 31.15
C ARG A 13 -0.46 27.01 30.03
N GLN A 14 -0.22 27.61 28.87
CA GLN A 14 -1.08 27.44 27.68
C GLN A 14 -0.47 26.44 26.71
N TYR A 15 -1.32 25.57 26.15
CA TYR A 15 -0.90 24.64 25.12
C TYR A 15 -0.82 25.32 23.77
N LEU A 16 0.34 25.22 23.13
CA LEU A 16 0.56 25.68 21.76
C LEU A 16 0.18 24.56 20.80
N ARG A 17 -0.65 24.90 19.81
CA ARG A 17 -1.12 23.96 18.79
C ARG A 17 -1.06 24.59 17.41
N HIS A 18 -0.69 23.78 16.41
CA HIS A 18 -0.77 24.15 15.01
C HIS A 18 -2.04 23.57 14.40
N GLN A 19 -2.90 24.42 13.84
CA GLN A 19 -4.19 24.02 13.24
C GLN A 19 -4.27 24.27 11.74
N GLY A 20 -3.21 24.83 11.15
CA GLY A 20 -3.11 25.12 9.72
C GLY A 20 -2.95 23.86 8.87
N PRO A 21 -2.96 24.01 7.54
CA PRO A 21 -2.73 22.91 6.60
C PRO A 21 -1.26 22.55 6.43
N GLU A 22 -0.35 23.33 7.00
CA GLU A 22 1.08 23.16 6.84
C GLU A 22 1.60 21.96 7.62
N HIS A 23 2.63 21.31 7.08
CA HIS A 23 3.30 20.19 7.74
C HIS A 23 4.18 20.67 8.89
N VAL A 24 4.19 19.89 9.97
CA VAL A 24 5.09 20.13 11.11
C VAL A 24 6.28 19.19 11.00
N LEU A 25 7.49 19.76 10.90
CA LEU A 25 8.74 19.01 10.84
C LEU A 25 9.56 19.26 12.10
N THR A 26 9.92 18.19 12.80
CA THR A 26 10.68 18.27 14.06
C THR A 26 12.04 17.58 13.94
N PHE A 27 13.11 18.33 14.14
CA PHE A 27 14.47 17.80 14.20
C PHE A 27 14.95 17.76 15.65
N ALA A 28 15.31 16.60 16.13
CA ALA A 28 15.90 16.44 17.43
C ALA A 28 16.62 15.09 17.55
N PRO A 29 17.69 14.98 18.36
CA PRO A 29 18.42 13.73 18.56
C PRO A 29 17.54 12.59 19.10
N THR A 30 18.04 11.36 19.03
CA THR A 30 17.43 10.23 19.71
C THR A 30 17.34 10.50 21.22
N ARG A 31 16.24 10.09 21.87
CA ARG A 31 15.94 10.32 23.29
C ARG A 31 15.76 11.79 23.71
N SER A 32 15.57 12.70 22.77
CA SER A 32 15.28 14.11 23.07
C SER A 32 13.84 14.41 23.51
N GLY A 33 12.99 13.37 23.61
CA GLY A 33 11.60 13.53 24.02
C GLY A 33 10.60 13.84 22.87
N LYS A 34 10.97 13.73 21.58
CA LYS A 34 10.05 14.00 20.45
C LYS A 34 8.73 13.21 20.56
N GLY A 35 8.82 11.89 20.82
CA GLY A 35 7.64 11.04 20.96
C GLY A 35 6.75 11.51 22.10
N VAL A 36 7.28 11.54 23.32
CA VAL A 36 6.52 11.89 24.52
C VAL A 36 6.11 13.36 24.59
N GLY A 37 6.85 14.26 23.94
CA GLY A 37 6.60 15.70 23.98
C GLY A 37 5.73 16.25 22.86
N LEU A 38 5.65 15.58 21.72
CA LEU A 38 4.90 16.05 20.53
C LEU A 38 3.91 15.01 20.00
N VAL A 39 4.39 13.79 19.71
CA VAL A 39 3.57 12.77 19.04
C VAL A 39 2.47 12.27 19.98
N VAL A 40 2.83 11.79 21.15
CA VAL A 40 1.86 11.26 22.14
C VAL A 40 0.84 12.32 22.55
N PRO A 41 1.20 13.57 22.95
CA PRO A 41 0.21 14.61 23.26
C PRO A 41 -0.69 14.94 22.09
N THR A 42 -0.16 14.94 20.85
CA THR A 42 -0.97 15.12 19.65
C THR A 42 -2.00 14.02 19.52
N LEU A 43 -1.58 12.73 19.56
CA LEU A 43 -2.47 11.59 19.42
C LEU A 43 -3.54 11.51 20.50
N LEU A 44 -3.21 11.87 21.75
CA LEU A 44 -4.16 11.90 22.87
C LEU A 44 -5.20 13.01 22.74
N SER A 45 -4.91 14.06 21.99
CA SER A 45 -5.78 15.24 21.86
C SER A 45 -6.33 15.49 20.46
N TRP A 46 -5.91 14.72 19.44
CA TRP A 46 -6.39 14.80 18.07
C TRP A 46 -7.74 14.08 17.94
N PRO A 47 -8.85 14.79 17.64
CA PRO A 47 -10.20 14.19 17.67
C PRO A 47 -10.60 13.45 16.40
N ALA A 48 -9.80 13.54 15.34
CA ALA A 48 -10.12 13.02 14.01
C ALA A 48 -9.28 11.78 13.67
N SER A 49 -9.34 11.34 12.42
CA SER A 49 -8.56 10.20 11.92
C SER A 49 -7.06 10.46 11.95
N ALA A 50 -6.28 9.41 12.02
CA ALA A 50 -4.81 9.51 12.01
C ALA A 50 -4.17 8.26 11.40
N VAL A 51 -3.11 8.45 10.62
CA VAL A 51 -2.20 7.38 10.20
C VAL A 51 -0.87 7.59 10.91
N ILE A 52 -0.47 6.61 11.70
CA ILE A 52 0.68 6.68 12.58
C ILE A 52 1.72 5.64 12.13
N HIS A 53 2.90 6.08 11.69
CA HIS A 53 4.02 5.16 11.43
C HIS A 53 4.84 4.99 12.71
N ASP A 54 4.57 3.90 13.41
CA ASP A 54 5.09 3.59 14.74
C ASP A 54 6.09 2.43 14.68
N ILE A 55 7.38 2.75 14.54
CA ILE A 55 8.46 1.77 14.33
C ILE A 55 8.60 0.78 15.50
N LYS A 56 8.23 1.17 16.72
CA LYS A 56 8.42 0.34 17.93
C LYS A 56 7.13 -0.15 18.55
N GLY A 57 5.98 0.33 18.10
CA GLY A 57 4.69 0.07 18.73
C GLY A 57 4.49 0.82 20.06
N GLU A 58 5.35 1.80 20.37
CA GLU A 58 5.25 2.62 21.58
C GLU A 58 4.01 3.53 21.54
N ASP A 59 3.75 4.17 20.40
CA ASP A 59 2.60 5.05 20.24
C ASP A 59 1.29 4.26 20.30
N TRP A 60 1.24 3.05 19.72
CA TRP A 60 0.11 2.13 19.87
C TRP A 60 -0.16 1.80 21.34
N GLN A 61 0.86 1.37 22.07
CA GLN A 61 0.72 0.95 23.48
C GLN A 61 0.23 2.08 24.38
N ILE A 62 0.70 3.32 24.13
CA ILE A 62 0.39 4.47 24.96
C ILE A 62 -0.96 5.09 24.60
N THR A 63 -1.33 5.14 23.31
CA THR A 63 -2.43 6.00 22.85
C THR A 63 -3.66 5.26 22.34
N ALA A 64 -3.54 4.00 21.88
CA ALA A 64 -4.66 3.29 21.27
C ALA A 64 -5.82 3.06 22.24
N GLY A 65 -5.55 2.72 23.51
CA GLY A 65 -6.59 2.53 24.51
C GLY A 65 -7.39 3.80 24.83
N TRP A 66 -6.77 4.98 24.75
CA TRP A 66 -7.48 6.24 24.86
C TRP A 66 -8.27 6.57 23.59
N ARG A 67 -7.62 6.42 22.41
CA ARG A 67 -8.25 6.72 21.13
C ARG A 67 -9.42 5.81 20.80
N SER A 68 -9.42 4.57 21.27
CA SER A 68 -10.53 3.62 21.08
C SER A 68 -11.87 4.06 21.70
N ARG A 69 -11.87 5.10 22.54
CA ARG A 69 -13.10 5.69 23.09
C ARG A 69 -13.91 6.49 22.08
N PHE A 70 -13.28 6.93 20.98
CA PHE A 70 -13.91 7.79 19.97
C PHE A 70 -13.46 7.48 18.55
N SER A 71 -12.51 6.60 18.36
CA SER A 71 -11.90 6.25 17.07
C SER A 71 -11.80 4.75 16.93
N HIS A 72 -12.02 4.23 15.75
CA HIS A 72 -11.72 2.83 15.42
C HIS A 72 -10.21 2.65 15.27
N CYS A 73 -9.57 1.96 16.23
CA CYS A 73 -8.13 1.76 16.24
C CYS A 73 -7.76 0.46 15.53
N LEU A 74 -6.91 0.56 14.53
CA LEU A 74 -6.40 -0.53 13.70
C LEU A 74 -4.88 -0.62 13.86
N LEU A 75 -4.39 -1.82 14.17
CA LEU A 75 -2.96 -2.14 14.20
C LEU A 75 -2.62 -2.94 12.96
N PHE A 76 -1.80 -2.39 12.08
CA PHE A 76 -1.20 -3.12 10.97
C PHE A 76 0.27 -3.41 11.28
N ASN A 77 0.61 -4.68 11.45
CA ASN A 77 1.96 -5.18 11.63
C ASN A 77 2.19 -6.36 10.69
N PRO A 78 3.01 -6.22 9.63
CA PRO A 78 3.22 -7.28 8.65
C PRO A 78 3.94 -8.53 9.19
N THR A 79 4.41 -8.49 10.44
CA THR A 79 5.09 -9.61 11.10
C THR A 79 4.23 -10.30 12.15
N ASP A 80 2.96 -9.90 12.30
CA ASP A 80 2.01 -10.48 13.25
C ASP A 80 0.73 -10.92 12.54
N ALA A 81 0.45 -12.22 12.53
CA ALA A 81 -0.75 -12.79 11.91
C ALA A 81 -2.08 -12.31 12.56
N LYS A 82 -2.04 -11.74 13.77
CA LYS A 82 -3.19 -11.15 14.43
C LYS A 82 -3.44 -9.69 14.05
N SER A 83 -2.59 -9.13 13.23
CA SER A 83 -2.71 -7.78 12.70
C SER A 83 -3.99 -7.59 11.90
N ALA A 84 -4.51 -6.37 11.86
CA ALA A 84 -5.46 -5.98 10.83
C ALA A 84 -4.84 -6.22 9.44
N ALA A 85 -5.65 -6.71 8.51
CA ALA A 85 -5.18 -7.04 7.16
C ALA A 85 -5.47 -5.90 6.16
N TYR A 86 -4.57 -5.79 5.19
CA TYR A 86 -4.73 -4.87 4.06
C TYR A 86 -4.13 -5.44 2.79
N ASN A 87 -4.96 -5.68 1.79
CA ASN A 87 -4.56 -6.16 0.48
C ASN A 87 -4.49 -4.99 -0.51
N PRO A 88 -3.29 -4.58 -0.95
CA PRO A 88 -3.12 -3.44 -1.87
C PRO A 88 -3.87 -3.61 -3.20
N LEU A 89 -4.06 -4.85 -3.66
CA LEU A 89 -4.72 -5.12 -4.94
C LEU A 89 -6.23 -4.90 -4.89
N LEU A 90 -6.85 -4.99 -3.70
CA LEU A 90 -8.28 -4.75 -3.55
C LEU A 90 -8.64 -3.25 -3.57
N GLU A 91 -7.67 -2.34 -3.51
CA GLU A 91 -7.87 -0.90 -3.72
C GLU A 91 -7.82 -0.49 -5.20
N VAL A 92 -7.48 -1.40 -6.10
CA VAL A 92 -7.47 -1.14 -7.55
C VAL A 92 -8.91 -0.93 -8.07
N ARG A 93 -9.15 0.22 -8.65
CA ARG A 93 -10.46 0.59 -9.23
C ARG A 93 -10.58 0.07 -10.65
N ARG A 94 -11.52 -0.82 -10.86
CA ARG A 94 -11.79 -1.42 -12.18
C ARG A 94 -12.20 -0.37 -13.21
N GLY A 95 -11.89 -0.63 -14.48
CA GLY A 95 -12.23 0.22 -15.61
C GLY A 95 -11.21 1.33 -15.85
N ALA A 96 -11.63 2.58 -15.96
CA ALA A 96 -10.78 3.69 -16.41
C ALA A 96 -9.50 3.93 -15.56
N HIS A 97 -9.49 3.49 -14.32
CA HIS A 97 -8.38 3.76 -13.39
C HIS A 97 -7.47 2.56 -13.13
N GLU A 98 -7.86 1.34 -13.54
CA GLU A 98 -7.17 0.11 -13.13
C GLU A 98 -5.71 0.05 -13.58
N VAL A 99 -5.42 0.44 -14.81
CA VAL A 99 -4.04 0.42 -15.34
C VAL A 99 -3.15 1.38 -14.54
N ARG A 100 -3.62 2.60 -14.30
CA ARG A 100 -2.90 3.60 -13.50
C ARG A 100 -2.67 3.11 -12.06
N ASP A 101 -3.71 2.56 -11.42
CA ASP A 101 -3.62 2.08 -10.05
C ASP A 101 -2.62 0.92 -9.93
N VAL A 102 -2.64 -0.01 -10.90
CA VAL A 102 -1.68 -1.12 -10.95
C VAL A 102 -0.26 -0.66 -11.29
N GLN A 103 -0.10 0.31 -12.20
CA GLN A 103 1.22 0.90 -12.47
C GLN A 103 1.82 1.55 -11.22
N ASN A 104 1.01 2.27 -10.44
CA ASN A 104 1.44 2.86 -9.18
C ASN A 104 1.90 1.80 -8.15
N ILE A 105 1.24 0.63 -8.11
CA ILE A 105 1.68 -0.49 -7.28
C ILE A 105 3.02 -1.05 -7.79
N ALA A 106 3.11 -1.32 -9.08
CA ALA A 106 4.32 -1.85 -9.70
C ALA A 106 5.52 -0.90 -9.55
N ASP A 107 5.29 0.42 -9.63
CA ASP A 107 6.31 1.45 -9.38
C ASP A 107 6.97 1.28 -8.01
N ILE A 108 6.17 1.10 -6.96
CA ILE A 108 6.67 0.93 -5.59
C ILE A 108 7.34 -0.43 -5.39
N LEU A 109 6.83 -1.49 -6.04
CA LEU A 109 7.46 -2.81 -5.96
C LEU A 109 8.84 -2.82 -6.57
N VAL A 110 9.03 -2.17 -7.73
CA VAL A 110 10.31 -2.10 -8.45
C VAL A 110 11.30 -1.13 -7.81
N ASP A 111 10.81 -0.03 -7.25
CA ASP A 111 11.63 0.97 -6.56
C ASP A 111 11.11 1.23 -5.13
N PRO A 112 11.35 0.29 -4.20
CA PRO A 112 10.87 0.41 -2.83
C PRO A 112 11.56 1.53 -2.04
N GLU A 113 12.70 2.02 -2.48
CA GLU A 113 13.41 3.13 -1.86
C GLU A 113 12.96 4.51 -2.40
N GLY A 114 12.45 4.55 -3.64
CA GLY A 114 12.14 5.80 -4.35
C GLY A 114 13.38 6.60 -4.70
N ALA A 115 14.49 5.89 -4.87
CA ALA A 115 15.80 6.48 -5.09
C ALA A 115 16.30 6.30 -6.53
N LEU A 116 15.57 5.55 -7.35
CA LEU A 116 15.96 5.31 -8.74
C LEU A 116 15.67 6.54 -9.61
N GLU A 117 16.70 7.29 -9.94
CA GLU A 117 16.61 8.36 -10.95
C GLU A 117 16.28 7.79 -12.34
N LYS A 118 16.85 6.61 -12.65
CA LYS A 118 16.59 5.89 -13.91
C LYS A 118 16.52 4.38 -13.64
N ARG A 119 15.44 3.76 -14.11
CA ARG A 119 15.33 2.31 -14.13
C ARG A 119 16.22 1.71 -15.22
N ASN A 120 16.92 0.62 -14.89
CA ASN A 120 17.64 -0.16 -15.88
C ASN A 120 16.68 -0.98 -16.76
N HIS A 121 17.24 -1.68 -17.76
CA HIS A 121 16.45 -2.49 -18.70
C HIS A 121 15.63 -3.58 -17.99
N TRP A 122 16.21 -4.27 -17.01
CA TRP A 122 15.55 -5.37 -16.29
C TRP A 122 14.40 -4.87 -15.43
N GLU A 123 14.59 -3.76 -14.73
CA GLU A 123 13.56 -3.11 -13.93
C GLU A 123 12.39 -2.63 -14.78
N LYS A 124 12.65 -2.02 -15.95
CA LYS A 124 11.59 -1.56 -16.88
C LYS A 124 10.75 -2.73 -17.40
N THR A 125 11.42 -3.79 -17.84
CA THR A 125 10.72 -4.96 -18.42
C THR A 125 9.98 -5.74 -17.33
N SER A 126 10.59 -5.90 -16.14
CA SER A 126 9.92 -6.53 -15.00
C SER A 126 8.73 -5.72 -14.51
N HIS A 127 8.82 -4.39 -14.53
CA HIS A 127 7.68 -3.52 -14.22
C HIS A 127 6.51 -3.78 -15.18
N ALA A 128 6.76 -3.81 -16.50
CA ALA A 128 5.72 -4.08 -17.49
C ALA A 128 5.09 -5.47 -17.28
N LEU A 129 5.91 -6.50 -17.03
CA LEU A 129 5.44 -7.84 -16.68
C LEU A 129 4.57 -7.84 -15.42
N LEU A 130 4.99 -7.17 -14.35
CA LEU A 130 4.23 -7.08 -13.10
C LEU A 130 2.89 -6.37 -13.30
N VAL A 131 2.83 -5.29 -14.07
CA VAL A 131 1.56 -4.63 -14.41
C VAL A 131 0.62 -5.58 -15.11
N GLY A 132 1.10 -6.32 -16.13
CA GLY A 132 0.29 -7.32 -16.84
C GLY A 132 -0.16 -8.46 -15.95
N ALA A 133 0.74 -9.02 -15.12
CA ALA A 133 0.44 -10.13 -14.23
C ALA A 133 -0.55 -9.74 -13.11
N ILE A 134 -0.41 -8.56 -12.52
CA ILE A 134 -1.33 -8.06 -11.50
C ILE A 134 -2.73 -7.89 -12.12
N LEU A 135 -2.85 -7.25 -13.28
CA LEU A 135 -4.14 -7.12 -13.99
C LEU A 135 -4.73 -8.50 -14.31
N HIS A 136 -3.93 -9.45 -14.82
CA HIS A 136 -4.39 -10.80 -15.09
C HIS A 136 -4.98 -11.48 -13.85
N VAL A 137 -4.24 -11.46 -12.73
CA VAL A 137 -4.67 -12.05 -11.47
C VAL A 137 -5.91 -11.37 -10.92
N LEU A 138 -6.02 -10.06 -11.02
CA LEU A 138 -7.20 -9.31 -10.62
C LEU A 138 -8.45 -9.75 -11.42
N TYR A 139 -8.33 -10.05 -12.70
CA TYR A 139 -9.44 -10.48 -13.55
C TYR A 139 -9.75 -11.97 -13.44
N ALA A 140 -8.74 -12.81 -13.58
CA ALA A 140 -8.88 -14.26 -13.79
C ALA A 140 -8.29 -15.13 -12.66
N GLY A 141 -7.50 -14.56 -11.75
CA GLY A 141 -6.92 -15.32 -10.63
C GLY A 141 -7.94 -15.56 -9.51
N GLU A 142 -7.80 -16.72 -8.83
CA GLU A 142 -8.55 -17.03 -7.61
C GLU A 142 -7.97 -16.27 -6.40
N ASP A 143 -6.64 -16.27 -6.25
CA ASP A 143 -5.91 -15.55 -5.20
C ASP A 143 -5.53 -14.14 -5.68
N LYS A 144 -6.41 -13.16 -5.46
CA LYS A 144 -6.23 -11.76 -5.88
C LYS A 144 -5.31 -10.99 -4.93
N THR A 145 -4.12 -11.51 -4.68
CA THR A 145 -3.10 -10.95 -3.80
C THR A 145 -1.74 -10.86 -4.51
N LEU A 146 -0.78 -10.15 -3.93
CA LEU A 146 0.60 -10.16 -4.44
C LEU A 146 1.28 -11.53 -4.29
N ARG A 147 0.87 -12.35 -3.30
CA ARG A 147 1.23 -13.77 -3.25
C ARG A 147 0.66 -14.52 -4.44
N GLY A 148 -0.61 -14.29 -4.78
CA GLY A 148 -1.25 -14.90 -5.95
C GLY A 148 -0.54 -14.54 -7.26
N VAL A 149 -0.07 -13.30 -7.40
CA VAL A 149 0.77 -12.88 -8.55
C VAL A 149 2.10 -13.64 -8.57
N ALA A 150 2.78 -13.76 -7.41
CA ALA A 150 4.01 -14.53 -7.32
C ALA A 150 3.81 -16.00 -7.70
N ASN A 151 2.76 -16.63 -7.19
CA ASN A 151 2.41 -18.02 -7.50
C ASN A 151 2.07 -18.22 -8.98
N PHE A 152 1.32 -17.29 -9.57
CA PHE A 152 0.97 -17.32 -10.99
C PHE A 152 2.19 -17.26 -11.91
N LEU A 153 3.16 -16.38 -11.61
CA LEU A 153 4.38 -16.23 -12.41
C LEU A 153 5.39 -17.37 -12.20
N SER A 154 5.36 -18.08 -11.07
CA SER A 154 6.32 -19.12 -10.71
C SER A 154 5.65 -20.49 -10.45
N ASP A 155 4.51 -20.74 -11.08
CA ASP A 155 3.82 -22.02 -10.97
C ASP A 155 4.74 -23.18 -11.43
N PRO A 156 5.13 -24.09 -10.54
CA PRO A 156 6.04 -25.19 -10.90
C PRO A 156 5.40 -26.20 -11.86
N ALA A 157 4.07 -26.20 -11.97
CA ALA A 157 3.35 -27.09 -12.89
C ALA A 157 3.23 -26.52 -14.31
N SER A 158 3.67 -25.27 -14.54
CA SER A 158 3.47 -24.59 -15.82
C SER A 158 4.75 -23.87 -16.27
N PRO A 159 5.32 -24.21 -17.44
CA PRO A 159 6.40 -23.41 -18.02
C PRO A 159 6.01 -21.94 -18.15
N PHE A 160 6.99 -21.05 -18.00
CA PHE A 160 6.73 -19.60 -18.03
C PHE A 160 6.11 -19.11 -19.34
N GLU A 161 6.51 -19.70 -20.48
CA GLU A 161 5.91 -19.43 -21.79
C GLU A 161 4.41 -19.71 -21.81
N LEU A 162 3.96 -20.79 -21.16
CA LEU A 162 2.54 -21.10 -21.06
C LEU A 162 1.80 -20.08 -20.19
N THR A 163 2.44 -19.58 -19.13
CA THR A 163 1.91 -18.48 -18.31
C THR A 163 1.70 -17.21 -19.15
N LEU A 164 2.68 -16.85 -19.99
CA LEU A 164 2.58 -15.72 -20.91
C LEU A 164 1.46 -15.94 -21.95
N HIS A 165 1.33 -17.16 -22.49
CA HIS A 165 0.24 -17.49 -23.41
C HIS A 165 -1.14 -17.37 -22.74
N ARG A 166 -1.30 -17.82 -21.48
CA ARG A 166 -2.53 -17.63 -20.71
C ARG A 166 -2.88 -16.14 -20.56
N MET A 167 -1.90 -15.29 -20.26
CA MET A 167 -2.13 -13.84 -20.20
C MET A 167 -2.64 -13.26 -21.52
N MET A 168 -2.18 -13.78 -22.67
CA MET A 168 -2.59 -13.29 -24.00
C MET A 168 -3.93 -13.83 -24.48
N THR A 169 -4.40 -14.94 -23.95
CA THR A 169 -5.58 -15.65 -24.48
C THR A 169 -6.78 -15.64 -23.53
N THR A 170 -6.57 -15.36 -22.23
CA THR A 170 -7.66 -15.31 -21.24
C THR A 170 -8.62 -14.15 -21.54
N PRO A 171 -9.93 -14.40 -21.61
CA PRO A 171 -10.92 -13.33 -21.78
C PRO A 171 -11.11 -12.56 -20.48
N HIS A 172 -10.39 -11.46 -20.31
CA HIS A 172 -10.49 -10.59 -19.13
C HIS A 172 -11.69 -9.63 -19.20
N LEU A 173 -11.97 -9.14 -20.41
CA LEU A 173 -13.03 -8.15 -20.64
C LEU A 173 -14.22 -8.85 -21.31
N VAL A 174 -15.37 -8.78 -20.66
CA VAL A 174 -16.62 -9.32 -21.22
C VAL A 174 -17.42 -8.16 -21.80
N ASN A 175 -17.62 -8.16 -23.14
CA ASN A 175 -18.43 -7.19 -23.87
C ASN A 175 -19.61 -7.88 -24.53
N GLU A 176 -20.63 -7.13 -24.97
CA GLU A 176 -21.81 -7.65 -25.67
C GLU A 176 -21.49 -8.45 -26.95
N GLY A 177 -20.28 -8.27 -27.53
CA GLY A 177 -19.80 -8.97 -28.73
C GLY A 177 -18.88 -10.17 -28.45
N GLY A 178 -18.67 -10.58 -27.19
CA GLY A 178 -17.74 -11.64 -26.79
C GLY A 178 -16.62 -11.13 -25.89
N GLY A 179 -15.99 -12.03 -25.11
CA GLY A 179 -14.88 -11.71 -24.24
C GLY A 179 -13.53 -11.65 -24.97
N GLY A 180 -12.63 -10.78 -24.53
CA GLY A 180 -11.27 -10.68 -25.06
C GLY A 180 -10.22 -10.44 -24.00
N PRO A 181 -8.93 -10.64 -24.32
CA PRO A 181 -7.85 -10.34 -23.41
C PRO A 181 -7.75 -8.83 -23.16
N HIS A 182 -7.39 -8.45 -21.94
CA HIS A 182 -7.10 -7.06 -21.62
C HIS A 182 -5.87 -6.60 -22.41
N PRO A 183 -5.93 -5.47 -23.17
CA PRO A 183 -4.84 -5.05 -24.06
C PRO A 183 -3.49 -4.90 -23.38
N VAL A 184 -3.45 -4.33 -22.18
CA VAL A 184 -2.21 -4.14 -21.41
C VAL A 184 -1.65 -5.50 -20.94
N VAL A 185 -2.50 -6.46 -20.55
CA VAL A 185 -2.08 -7.80 -20.16
C VAL A 185 -1.46 -8.54 -21.35
N ALA A 186 -2.16 -8.53 -22.49
CA ALA A 186 -1.69 -9.18 -23.71
C ALA A 186 -0.40 -8.57 -24.25
N SER A 187 -0.29 -7.24 -24.23
CA SER A 187 0.92 -6.52 -24.68
C SER A 187 2.13 -6.82 -23.79
N ALA A 188 1.97 -6.78 -22.46
CA ALA A 188 3.05 -7.10 -21.53
C ALA A 188 3.57 -8.53 -21.69
N ALA A 189 2.67 -9.50 -21.85
CA ALA A 189 3.04 -10.89 -22.10
C ALA A 189 3.75 -11.06 -23.44
N ARG A 190 3.26 -10.43 -24.52
CA ARG A 190 3.85 -10.47 -25.85
C ARG A 190 5.26 -9.88 -25.85
N GLU A 191 5.47 -8.76 -25.17
CA GLU A 191 6.79 -8.14 -25.05
C GLU A 191 7.82 -9.09 -24.47
N VAL A 192 7.46 -9.79 -23.38
CA VAL A 192 8.35 -10.77 -22.74
C VAL A 192 8.54 -12.02 -23.62
N LEU A 193 7.49 -12.50 -24.26
CA LEU A 193 7.54 -13.69 -25.11
C LEU A 193 8.48 -13.51 -26.32
N ASN A 194 8.57 -12.27 -26.85
CA ASN A 194 9.44 -11.94 -27.99
C ASN A 194 10.93 -11.87 -27.65
N LYS A 195 11.30 -11.98 -26.36
CA LYS A 195 12.67 -11.97 -25.89
C LYS A 195 13.33 -13.36 -26.00
N SER A 196 14.65 -13.40 -25.99
CA SER A 196 15.40 -14.66 -25.91
C SER A 196 15.13 -15.38 -24.57
N ASP A 197 15.35 -16.69 -24.53
CA ASP A 197 15.11 -17.51 -23.33
C ASP A 197 15.88 -17.01 -22.11
N ASN A 198 17.13 -16.63 -22.31
CA ASN A 198 17.97 -16.05 -21.25
C ASN A 198 17.41 -14.71 -20.73
N GLU A 199 16.93 -13.88 -21.64
CA GLU A 199 16.35 -12.58 -21.27
C GLU A 199 15.01 -12.77 -20.56
N ARG A 200 14.13 -13.68 -21.03
CA ARG A 200 12.88 -14.05 -20.35
C ARG A 200 13.12 -14.53 -18.93
N SER A 201 14.11 -15.43 -18.77
CA SER A 201 14.49 -15.95 -17.44
C SER A 201 15.00 -14.83 -16.52
N GLY A 202 15.81 -13.90 -17.04
CA GLY A 202 16.29 -12.73 -16.29
C GLY A 202 15.15 -11.79 -15.87
N VAL A 203 14.21 -11.50 -16.76
CA VAL A 203 13.03 -10.67 -16.45
C VAL A 203 12.16 -11.32 -15.38
N LEU A 204 11.87 -12.64 -15.50
CA LEU A 204 11.12 -13.37 -14.50
C LEU A 204 11.83 -13.35 -13.13
N SER A 205 13.13 -13.66 -13.10
CA SER A 205 13.93 -13.66 -11.87
C SER A 205 13.89 -12.28 -11.19
N THR A 206 14.02 -11.20 -11.97
CA THR A 206 13.95 -9.84 -11.46
C THR A 206 12.55 -9.53 -10.91
N ALA A 207 11.47 -9.86 -11.64
CA ALA A 207 10.11 -9.67 -11.17
C ALA A 207 9.83 -10.44 -9.87
N MET A 208 10.31 -11.68 -9.78
CA MET A 208 10.15 -12.51 -8.60
C MET A 208 10.91 -11.98 -7.38
N SER A 209 12.03 -11.29 -7.58
CA SER A 209 12.77 -10.66 -6.46
C SER A 209 11.94 -9.57 -5.79
N PHE A 210 11.13 -8.82 -6.54
CA PHE A 210 10.23 -7.78 -6.01
C PHE A 210 9.01 -8.37 -5.26
N LEU A 211 8.64 -9.61 -5.56
CA LEU A 211 7.52 -10.31 -4.93
C LEU A 211 7.95 -11.21 -3.75
N GLY A 212 9.25 -11.31 -3.48
CA GLY A 212 9.80 -12.22 -2.47
C GLY A 212 9.20 -12.04 -1.06
N LEU A 213 8.91 -10.81 -0.66
CA LEU A 213 8.28 -10.49 0.62
C LEU A 213 6.93 -11.20 0.81
N TYR A 214 6.12 -11.27 -0.23
CA TYR A 214 4.74 -11.82 -0.18
C TYR A 214 4.68 -13.35 -0.17
N ARG A 215 5.84 -14.02 -0.23
CA ARG A 215 5.97 -15.47 -0.01
C ARG A 215 6.10 -15.85 1.47
N ASP A 216 6.40 -14.88 2.33
CA ASP A 216 6.36 -15.08 3.78
C ASP A 216 4.91 -15.37 4.22
N PRO A 217 4.64 -16.48 4.94
CA PRO A 217 3.27 -16.86 5.30
C PRO A 217 2.54 -15.79 6.12
N THR A 218 3.24 -15.11 7.03
CA THR A 218 2.64 -14.07 7.88
C THR A 218 2.30 -12.84 7.04
N VAL A 219 3.21 -12.39 6.18
CA VAL A 219 2.96 -11.27 5.27
C VAL A 219 1.83 -11.61 4.31
N ALA A 220 1.82 -12.83 3.76
CA ALA A 220 0.77 -13.30 2.87
C ALA A 220 -0.61 -13.29 3.56
N GLU A 221 -0.70 -13.70 4.82
CA GLU A 221 -1.95 -13.67 5.59
C GLU A 221 -2.47 -12.24 5.79
N VAL A 222 -1.63 -11.32 6.27
CA VAL A 222 -2.05 -9.93 6.54
C VAL A 222 -2.24 -9.08 5.29
N THR A 223 -1.86 -9.61 4.12
CA THR A 223 -2.13 -8.99 2.81
C THR A 223 -3.15 -9.78 1.96
N SER A 224 -3.87 -10.73 2.57
CA SER A 224 -4.83 -11.57 1.84
C SER A 224 -6.21 -10.92 1.68
N ARG A 225 -6.61 -10.06 2.61
CA ARG A 225 -7.92 -9.41 2.68
C ARG A 225 -7.78 -7.95 3.14
N CYS A 226 -8.89 -7.23 3.18
CA CYS A 226 -8.95 -5.88 3.76
C CYS A 226 -9.91 -5.88 4.96
N ASP A 227 -9.39 -5.56 6.14
CA ASP A 227 -10.18 -5.26 7.34
C ASP A 227 -10.54 -3.76 7.40
N TRP A 228 -9.96 -2.95 6.52
CA TRP A 228 -10.22 -1.53 6.34
C TRP A 228 -9.93 -1.11 4.88
N ARG A 229 -10.47 0.04 4.47
CA ARG A 229 -10.25 0.66 3.17
C ARG A 229 -9.68 2.06 3.34
N ILE A 230 -9.01 2.58 2.31
CA ILE A 230 -8.48 3.96 2.36
C ILE A 230 -9.61 4.98 2.56
N ALA A 231 -10.76 4.76 1.94
CA ALA A 231 -11.92 5.63 2.11
C ALA A 231 -12.41 5.72 3.57
N ASP A 232 -12.27 4.65 4.36
CA ASP A 232 -12.68 4.62 5.77
C ASP A 232 -11.92 5.63 6.62
N LEU A 233 -10.67 5.95 6.25
CA LEU A 233 -9.85 6.93 6.97
C LEU A 233 -10.50 8.31 7.02
N ILE A 234 -11.35 8.66 6.05
CA ILE A 234 -11.96 9.98 5.95
C ILE A 234 -13.50 9.96 5.93
N ALA A 235 -14.12 8.82 5.64
CA ALA A 235 -15.56 8.71 5.39
C ALA A 235 -16.32 7.80 6.36
N ALA A 236 -15.65 7.03 7.22
CA ALA A 236 -16.31 6.15 8.18
C ALA A 236 -17.20 6.93 9.16
N GLU A 237 -18.11 6.25 9.85
CA GLU A 237 -18.99 6.86 10.86
C GLU A 237 -18.18 7.47 12.02
N HIS A 238 -17.15 6.76 12.47
CA HIS A 238 -16.20 7.22 13.49
C HIS A 238 -14.83 7.45 12.91
N PRO A 239 -14.01 8.34 13.50
CA PRO A 239 -12.61 8.50 13.10
C PRO A 239 -11.86 7.16 13.12
N VAL A 240 -10.88 7.00 12.25
CA VAL A 240 -10.03 5.81 12.17
C VAL A 240 -8.60 6.18 12.57
N SER A 241 -8.02 5.40 13.47
CA SER A 241 -6.61 5.51 13.88
C SER A 241 -5.85 4.28 13.40
N LEU A 242 -5.13 4.43 12.30
CA LEU A 242 -4.33 3.37 11.70
C LEU A 242 -2.89 3.47 12.19
N TYR A 243 -2.44 2.48 12.94
CA TYR A 243 -1.06 2.35 13.39
C TYR A 243 -0.32 1.35 12.52
N LEU A 244 0.67 1.83 11.78
CA LEU A 244 1.58 1.01 10.98
C LEU A 244 2.80 0.69 11.84
N VAL A 245 2.78 -0.46 12.47
CA VAL A 245 3.83 -0.91 13.41
C VAL A 245 4.77 -1.87 12.70
N VAL A 246 6.06 -1.56 12.73
CA VAL A 246 7.09 -2.41 12.15
C VAL A 246 8.22 -2.59 13.13
N PRO A 247 8.48 -3.82 13.62
CA PRO A 247 9.61 -4.07 14.49
C PRO A 247 10.94 -3.63 13.86
N PRO A 248 11.88 -3.06 14.65
CA PRO A 248 13.16 -2.60 14.13
C PRO A 248 13.95 -3.66 13.35
N SER A 249 13.83 -4.94 13.72
CA SER A 249 14.44 -6.08 13.03
C SER A 249 13.94 -6.28 11.60
N ASP A 250 12.72 -5.84 11.29
CA ASP A 250 12.03 -6.11 10.04
C ASP A 250 11.82 -4.87 9.15
N ILE A 251 12.31 -3.70 9.57
CA ILE A 251 12.12 -2.43 8.85
C ILE A 251 12.55 -2.55 7.39
N SER A 252 13.78 -3.00 7.13
CA SER A 252 14.32 -3.09 5.76
C SER A 252 13.53 -4.07 4.90
N ARG A 253 13.15 -5.21 5.48
CA ARG A 253 12.41 -6.26 4.77
C ARG A 253 10.99 -5.83 4.41
N THR A 254 10.28 -5.16 5.32
CA THR A 254 8.87 -4.79 5.15
C THR A 254 8.64 -3.38 4.62
N LYS A 255 9.72 -2.59 4.48
CA LYS A 255 9.67 -1.22 3.94
C LYS A 255 8.91 -1.08 2.63
N PRO A 256 9.06 -2.00 1.64
CA PRO A 256 8.29 -1.93 0.39
C PRO A 256 6.78 -1.93 0.62
N LEU A 257 6.29 -2.77 1.53
CA LEU A 257 4.86 -2.89 1.83
C LEU A 257 4.34 -1.65 2.57
N ILE A 258 5.04 -1.18 3.58
CA ILE A 258 4.65 0.03 4.32
C ILE A 258 4.63 1.25 3.37
N ARG A 259 5.64 1.37 2.52
CA ARG A 259 5.69 2.44 1.52
C ARG A 259 4.56 2.33 0.50
N LEU A 260 4.20 1.12 0.08
CA LEU A 260 3.07 0.88 -0.81
C LEU A 260 1.77 1.36 -0.17
N ILE A 261 1.50 1.00 1.09
CA ILE A 261 0.32 1.43 1.83
C ILE A 261 0.27 2.96 1.94
N LEU A 262 1.33 3.59 2.42
CA LEU A 262 1.39 5.05 2.57
C LEU A 262 1.24 5.78 1.23
N ASN A 263 1.84 5.25 0.17
CA ASN A 263 1.71 5.83 -1.18
C ASN A 263 0.29 5.71 -1.72
N GLN A 264 -0.38 4.56 -1.55
CA GLN A 264 -1.78 4.39 -1.94
C GLN A 264 -2.69 5.35 -1.17
N ILE A 265 -2.51 5.47 0.16
CA ILE A 265 -3.25 6.43 0.98
C ILE A 265 -3.03 7.86 0.45
N GLY A 266 -1.77 8.29 0.31
CA GLY A 266 -1.44 9.63 -0.16
C GLY A 266 -2.02 9.93 -1.53
N ARG A 267 -1.81 9.07 -2.52
CA ARG A 267 -2.33 9.26 -3.89
C ARG A 267 -3.86 9.28 -3.92
N ARG A 268 -4.51 8.36 -3.22
CA ARG A 268 -5.97 8.27 -3.20
C ARG A 268 -6.63 9.50 -2.59
N LEU A 269 -6.08 10.02 -1.51
CA LEU A 269 -6.65 11.16 -0.79
C LEU A 269 -6.31 12.51 -1.41
N THR A 270 -5.29 12.58 -2.29
CA THR A 270 -4.90 13.82 -2.98
C THR A 270 -5.32 13.86 -4.45
N GLU A 271 -5.92 12.81 -4.98
CA GLU A 271 -6.33 12.74 -6.39
C GLU A 271 -7.41 13.76 -6.75
N SER A 272 -8.35 13.99 -5.84
CA SER A 272 -9.44 14.93 -6.02
C SER A 272 -9.47 15.90 -4.84
N LEU A 273 -8.98 17.11 -5.05
CA LEU A 273 -8.97 18.16 -4.03
C LEU A 273 -10.32 18.86 -3.90
N ASP A 274 -11.15 18.78 -4.93
CA ASP A 274 -12.48 19.41 -5.03
C ASP A 274 -13.64 18.51 -4.57
N GLY A 275 -13.33 17.27 -4.13
CA GLY A 275 -14.35 16.31 -3.69
C GLY A 275 -15.12 15.64 -4.84
N SER A 276 -14.63 15.76 -6.09
CA SER A 276 -15.26 15.12 -7.26
C SER A 276 -15.17 13.58 -7.28
N ASP A 277 -14.44 12.98 -6.34
CA ASP A 277 -14.31 11.54 -6.15
C ASP A 277 -15.56 10.86 -5.52
N GLY A 278 -16.58 11.65 -5.15
CA GLY A 278 -17.80 11.16 -4.55
C GLY A 278 -17.65 10.64 -3.11
N ILE A 279 -16.48 10.84 -2.47
CA ILE A 279 -16.24 10.43 -1.09
C ILE A 279 -16.68 11.56 -0.15
N GLU A 280 -17.66 11.30 0.72
CA GLU A 280 -18.07 12.23 1.77
C GLU A 280 -16.98 12.31 2.84
N ARG A 281 -16.23 13.42 2.90
CA ARG A 281 -15.17 13.63 3.89
C ARG A 281 -15.74 14.05 5.23
N ARG A 282 -15.87 13.12 6.16
CA ARG A 282 -16.40 13.33 7.53
C ARG A 282 -15.29 13.66 8.52
N HIS A 283 -14.08 13.17 8.27
CA HIS A 283 -12.95 13.34 9.20
C HIS A 283 -11.77 13.97 8.50
N LYS A 284 -11.03 14.81 9.25
CA LYS A 284 -9.66 15.19 8.89
C LYS A 284 -8.74 13.99 9.10
N LEU A 285 -7.69 13.91 8.30
CA LEU A 285 -6.62 12.95 8.45
C LEU A 285 -5.29 13.67 8.67
#